data_04ff89aea3156cea738e6ea470f0a05f
#
_entry.id   04ff89aea3156cea738e6ea470f0a05f
#
_cell.length_a   1.000
_cell.length_b   1.000
_cell.length_c   1.000
_cell.angle_alpha   90.00
_cell.angle_beta   90.00
_cell.angle_gamma   90.00
#
_symmetry.space_group_name_H-M   'P 1'
#
loop_
_entity.id
_entity.type
_entity.pdbx_description
1 polymer ?
#
loop_
_entity_poly.entity_id
_entity_poly.type
_entity_poly.pdbx_seq_one_letter_code
_entity_poly.pdbx_strand_id
1 'polypeptide(L)'
;MKLTVKYFASIREAIGRGSEVRDTSATTLSALRDELLAASPTHAQALARGKAVRMALNQVMSDESAVLTEGCEVAFFPPVTGG
;
A
#
# COMPACT_ATOMS: atom_id res chain seq x y z
N MET A 1 9.30 -8.00 10.11
CA MET A 1 8.99 -6.72 10.77
C MET A 1 7.49 -6.46 10.73
N LYS A 2 6.98 -5.70 11.66
CA LYS A 2 5.57 -5.28 11.66
C LYS A 2 5.45 -3.85 11.19
N LEU A 3 4.43 -3.60 10.39
CA LEU A 3 4.12 -2.26 9.91
C LEU A 3 2.61 -2.11 9.76
N THR A 4 2.16 -0.88 9.59
CA THR A 4 0.75 -0.59 9.38
C THR A 4 0.54 -0.19 7.94
N VAL A 5 -0.42 -0.82 7.27
CA VAL A 5 -0.81 -0.46 5.90
C VAL A 5 -2.15 0.26 5.98
N LYS A 6 -2.24 1.41 5.36
CA LYS A 6 -3.47 2.19 5.29
C LYS A 6 -3.97 2.30 3.86
N TYR A 7 -5.29 2.22 3.71
CA TYR A 7 -5.95 2.30 2.42
C TYR A 7 -6.92 3.48 2.45
N PHE A 8 -6.99 4.22 1.36
CA PHE A 8 -7.83 5.42 1.28
C PHE A 8 -8.73 5.39 0.05
N ALA A 9 -9.86 6.11 0.16
CA ALA A 9 -10.79 6.35 -0.95
C ALA A 9 -11.23 5.06 -1.64
N SER A 10 -11.16 4.99 -2.97
CA SER A 10 -11.63 3.83 -3.72
C SER A 10 -10.86 2.56 -3.40
N ILE A 11 -9.60 2.67 -3.01
CA ILE A 11 -8.80 1.50 -2.60
C ILE A 11 -9.35 0.93 -1.30
N ARG A 12 -9.65 1.80 -0.34
CA ARG A 12 -10.27 1.39 0.92
C ARG A 12 -11.60 0.70 0.67
N GLU A 13 -12.42 1.24 -0.21
CA GLU A 13 -13.72 0.65 -0.53
C GLU A 13 -13.56 -0.73 -1.18
N ALA A 14 -12.61 -0.87 -2.08
CA ALA A 14 -12.37 -2.14 -2.77
C ALA A 14 -11.85 -3.22 -1.81
N ILE A 15 -10.95 -2.87 -0.91
CA ILE A 15 -10.36 -3.83 0.04
C ILE A 15 -11.31 -4.11 1.20
N GLY A 16 -12.15 -3.16 1.56
CA GLY A 16 -13.16 -3.32 2.61
C GLY A 16 -12.66 -2.99 4.01
N ARG A 17 -11.47 -2.40 4.12
CA ARG A 17 -10.93 -1.94 5.42
C ARG A 17 -10.05 -0.72 5.19
N GLY A 18 -9.90 0.09 6.22
CA GLY A 18 -9.10 1.31 6.15
C GLY A 18 -7.63 1.11 6.54
N SER A 19 -7.34 0.05 7.27
CA SER A 19 -5.96 -0.24 7.68
C SER A 19 -5.81 -1.69 8.11
N GLU A 20 -4.57 -2.17 8.11
CA GLU A 20 -4.23 -3.46 8.67
C GLU A 20 -2.79 -3.44 9.15
N VAL A 21 -2.52 -4.18 10.21
CA VAL A 21 -1.14 -4.41 10.68
C VAL A 21 -0.65 -5.67 9.98
N ARG A 22 0.54 -5.59 9.41
CA ARG A 22 1.12 -6.72 8.69
C ARG A 22 2.49 -7.07 9.24
N ASP A 23 2.72 -8.36 9.42
CA ASP A 23 4.04 -8.87 9.67
C ASP A 23 4.61 -9.27 8.31
N THR A 24 5.74 -8.70 7.93
CA THR A 24 6.28 -8.89 6.59
C THR A 24 7.80 -8.99 6.62
N SER A 25 8.36 -9.71 5.66
CA SER A 25 9.80 -9.72 5.40
C SER A 25 10.18 -8.77 4.26
N ALA A 26 9.21 -8.07 3.68
CA ALA A 26 9.49 -7.10 2.62
C ALA A 26 10.36 -5.96 3.15
N THR A 27 11.32 -5.53 2.36
CA THR A 27 12.23 -4.46 2.74
C THR A 27 12.02 -3.18 1.94
N THR A 28 11.21 -3.24 0.88
CA THR A 28 10.87 -2.09 0.05
C THR A 28 9.38 -2.02 -0.18
N LEU A 29 8.88 -0.85 -0.59
CA LEU A 29 7.48 -0.70 -0.98
C LEU A 29 7.12 -1.64 -2.13
N SER A 30 8.02 -1.82 -3.09
CA SER A 30 7.79 -2.74 -4.21
C SER A 30 7.54 -4.16 -3.71
N ALA A 31 8.40 -4.66 -2.82
CA ALA A 31 8.25 -6.00 -2.26
C ALA A 31 6.97 -6.14 -1.44
N LEU A 32 6.62 -5.12 -0.66
CA LEU A 32 5.38 -5.12 0.10
C LEU A 32 4.16 -5.14 -0.83
N ARG A 33 4.19 -4.34 -1.89
CA ARG A 33 3.10 -4.32 -2.86
C ARG A 33 2.93 -5.69 -3.52
N ASP A 34 4.03 -6.34 -3.89
CA ASP A 34 4.00 -7.71 -4.43
C ASP A 34 3.35 -8.68 -3.44
N GLU A 35 3.71 -8.58 -2.17
CA GLU A 35 3.14 -9.42 -1.12
C GLU A 35 1.63 -9.20 -1.00
N LEU A 36 1.19 -7.94 -1.02
CA LEU A 36 -0.22 -7.60 -0.96
C LEU A 36 -0.98 -8.08 -2.20
N LEU A 37 -0.38 -7.96 -3.38
CA LEU A 37 -0.99 -8.46 -4.61
C LEU A 37 -1.23 -9.97 -4.56
N ALA A 38 -0.38 -10.69 -3.85
CA ALA A 38 -0.52 -12.15 -3.68
C ALA A 38 -1.43 -12.52 -2.52
N ALA A 39 -1.81 -11.58 -1.67
CA ALA A 39 -2.56 -11.86 -0.44
C ALA A 39 -4.01 -12.23 -0.70
N SER A 40 -4.67 -11.59 -1.65
CA SER A 40 -6.06 -11.88 -2.00
C SER A 40 -6.39 -11.29 -3.36
N PRO A 41 -7.46 -11.81 -4.01
CA PRO A 41 -7.94 -11.20 -5.27
C PRO A 41 -8.35 -9.74 -5.10
N THR A 42 -8.90 -9.39 -3.94
CA THR A 42 -9.32 -8.01 -3.65
C THR A 42 -8.12 -7.07 -3.62
N HIS A 43 -7.04 -7.48 -2.94
CA HIS A 43 -5.80 -6.70 -2.94
C HIS A 43 -5.22 -6.60 -4.34
N ALA A 44 -5.24 -7.71 -5.08
CA ALA A 44 -4.69 -7.74 -6.43
C ALA A 44 -5.41 -6.76 -7.36
N GLN A 45 -6.74 -6.66 -7.25
CA GLN A 45 -7.51 -5.72 -8.06
C GLN A 45 -7.27 -4.26 -7.65
N ALA A 46 -7.24 -4.01 -6.34
CA ALA A 46 -7.14 -2.65 -5.83
C ALA A 46 -5.75 -2.05 -6.05
N LEU A 47 -4.71 -2.87 -5.97
CA LEU A 47 -3.32 -2.41 -5.97
C LEU A 47 -2.54 -2.79 -7.22
N ALA A 48 -3.21 -3.25 -8.27
CA ALA A 48 -2.55 -3.68 -9.51
C ALA A 48 -1.65 -2.57 -10.06
N ARG A 49 -0.46 -2.95 -10.53
CA ARG A 49 0.50 -1.98 -11.07
C ARG A 49 0.04 -1.28 -12.35
N GLY A 50 -0.94 -1.86 -13.04
CA GLY A 50 -1.57 -1.21 -14.16
C GLY A 50 -2.48 -0.05 -13.77
N LYS A 51 -2.79 0.09 -12.48
CA LYS A 51 -3.60 1.18 -11.97
C LYS A 51 -2.70 2.27 -11.40
N ALA A 52 -3.15 3.52 -11.50
CA ALA A 52 -2.43 4.65 -10.95
C ALA A 52 -2.65 4.68 -9.44
N VAL A 53 -1.81 3.98 -8.70
CA VAL A 53 -1.85 3.94 -7.24
C VAL A 53 -0.67 4.75 -6.70
N ARG A 54 -0.96 5.64 -5.78
CA ARG A 54 0.07 6.42 -5.11
C ARG A 54 0.38 5.84 -3.74
N MET A 55 1.61 6.06 -3.29
CA MET A 55 2.08 5.50 -2.03
C MET A 55 2.75 6.57 -1.19
N ALA A 56 2.61 6.44 0.13
CA ALA A 56 3.31 7.29 1.08
C ALA A 56 3.93 6.42 2.17
N LEU A 57 5.13 6.77 2.59
CA LEU A 57 5.82 6.11 3.69
C LEU A 57 5.95 7.12 4.83
N ASN A 58 5.35 6.79 5.98
CA ASN A 58 5.30 7.69 7.14
C ASN A 58 4.78 9.08 6.74
N GLN A 59 3.72 9.09 5.92
CA GLN A 59 3.03 10.30 5.44
C GLN A 59 3.85 11.15 4.47
N VAL A 60 4.94 10.60 3.94
CA VAL A 60 5.75 11.26 2.92
C VAL A 60 5.59 10.51 1.59
N MET A 61 5.24 11.24 0.54
CA MET A 61 5.08 10.64 -0.79
C MET A 61 6.37 9.92 -1.18
N SER A 62 6.22 8.68 -1.63
CA SER A 62 7.34 7.80 -1.89
C SER A 62 7.06 6.94 -3.13
N ASP A 63 8.10 6.38 -3.71
CA ASP A 63 7.96 5.45 -4.81
C ASP A 63 8.27 4.02 -4.33
N GLU A 64 8.21 3.06 -5.25
CA GLU A 64 8.36 1.65 -4.90
C GLU A 64 9.78 1.29 -4.43
N SER A 65 10.75 2.16 -4.61
CA SER A 65 12.13 1.90 -4.14
C SER A 65 12.33 2.26 -2.67
N ALA A 66 11.35 2.92 -2.04
CA ALA A 66 11.48 3.34 -0.64
C ALA A 66 11.72 2.14 0.28
N VAL A 67 12.65 2.31 1.22
CA VAL A 67 13.03 1.26 2.16
C VAL A 67 12.12 1.30 3.38
N LEU A 68 11.57 0.14 3.74
CA LEU A 68 10.69 0.00 4.89
C LEU A 68 11.49 -0.17 6.17
N THR A 69 10.93 0.32 7.28
CA THR A 69 11.51 0.17 8.61
C THR A 69 10.48 -0.38 9.58
N GLU A 70 10.94 -0.96 10.68
CA GLU A 70 10.07 -1.50 11.72
C GLU A 70 9.08 -0.44 12.21
N GLY A 71 7.81 -0.81 12.24
CA GLY A 71 6.76 0.08 12.74
C GLY A 71 6.35 1.21 11.80
N CYS A 72 6.85 1.23 10.56
CA CYS A 72 6.49 2.29 9.63
C CYS A 72 5.02 2.20 9.20
N GLU A 73 4.51 3.31 8.67
CA GLU A 73 3.17 3.39 8.12
C GLU A 73 3.28 3.51 6.60
N VAL A 74 2.58 2.63 5.90
CA VAL A 74 2.51 2.67 4.43
C VAL A 74 1.08 2.99 4.04
N ALA A 75 0.88 3.98 3.18
CA ALA A 75 -0.44 4.35 2.69
C ALA A 75 -0.54 4.12 1.19
N PHE A 76 -1.67 3.56 0.76
CA PHE A 76 -2.01 3.41 -0.64
C PHE A 76 -3.28 4.22 -0.91
N PHE A 77 -3.25 5.02 -1.96
CA PHE A 77 -4.41 5.83 -2.32
C PHE A 77 -4.43 6.08 -3.83
N PRO A 78 -5.63 6.34 -4.38
CA PRO A 78 -5.72 6.64 -5.80
C PRO A 78 -5.12 8.02 -6.08
N PRO A 79 -4.72 8.28 -7.34
CA PRO A 79 -4.19 9.60 -7.66
C PRO A 79 -5.26 10.67 -7.43
N VAL A 80 -4.82 11.82 -6.94
CA VAL A 80 -5.70 12.97 -6.85
C VAL A 80 -5.88 13.50 -8.26
N THR A 81 -7.09 13.39 -8.77
CA THR A 81 -7.39 14.05 -10.03
C THR A 81 -7.49 15.52 -9.70
N GLY A 82 -6.53 16.29 -10.18
CA GLY A 82 -6.51 17.72 -9.98
C GLY A 82 -7.60 18.37 -10.82
N GLY A 83 -8.76 18.15 -10.40
CA GLY A 83 -9.87 18.75 -11.13
C GLY A 83 -10.57 19.63 -10.30
#